data_7786b04480e9db966a261db5e0626c25
#
_entry.id   7786b04480e9db966a261db5e0626c25
#
_cell.length_a   1.000
_cell.length_b   1.000
_cell.length_c   1.000
_cell.angle_alpha   90.00
_cell.angle_beta   90.00
_cell.angle_gamma   90.00
#
_symmetry.space_group_name_H-M   'P 1'
#
loop_
_entity.id
_entity.type
_entity.pdbx_description
1 polymer ?
#
loop_
_entity_poly.entity_id
_entity_poly.type
_entity_poly.pdbx_seq_one_letter_code
_entity_poly.pdbx_strand_id
1 'polypeptide(L)'
;MKPSHHPPLYLLVATVSFFLGTMIDPNDKSGSSASAEARTGSANQEINPAPARPAISDSIVADSQPDASAEVLTTQEDTTPAPRGDITDSPAARSDPASPETNSSAVPAAAPVLRTPLGEVNIFTADNAWNQDVSSLSVHPQSKTWLRAIGLSDGLHPDFGTVWDGSPNGIPFVVVDSDQPKLPVNFEYDDESDPGPYPIPDGVPIEGGPHASFESDRHIILIDPQKQLLYELFQAIPDPVFGWRAGSGAIFDLGSDKLRPDGWTSADAAGLPVFPGLVRYDEVSDGEIRHALRFTVERTQRAYIHPARHFASRHSDATLPPMGLRVRLRADYDISGFPRSAQVILTALKTYGMLLADNGSDWFISGAPDPRWKDRDLATLKRVRGRDLECVFTGPLKQ
;
A
#
# COMPACT_ATOMS: atom_id res chain seq x y z
N MET A 1 42.22 -14.82 -18.81
CA MET A 1 41.53 -13.62 -19.27
C MET A 1 40.13 -14.05 -19.71
N LYS A 2 39.14 -13.79 -18.90
CA LYS A 2 37.73 -14.02 -19.22
C LYS A 2 37.07 -12.64 -19.43
N PRO A 3 36.24 -12.42 -20.42
CA PRO A 3 35.56 -11.15 -20.61
C PRO A 3 34.42 -11.02 -19.59
N SER A 4 34.38 -9.89 -18.91
CA SER A 4 33.29 -9.45 -18.01
C SER A 4 32.15 -8.96 -18.88
N HIS A 5 31.01 -9.63 -18.80
CA HIS A 5 29.74 -9.10 -19.32
C HIS A 5 29.09 -8.29 -18.23
N HIS A 6 28.94 -6.98 -18.42
CA HIS A 6 28.04 -6.14 -17.68
C HIS A 6 26.68 -6.15 -18.40
N PRO A 7 25.56 -6.39 -17.71
CA PRO A 7 24.24 -6.20 -18.30
C PRO A 7 23.90 -4.70 -18.44
N PRO A 8 23.07 -4.33 -19.42
CA PRO A 8 22.69 -2.95 -19.62
C PRO A 8 21.78 -2.45 -18.51
N LEU A 9 22.09 -1.27 -18.03
CA LEU A 9 21.31 -0.50 -17.06
C LEU A 9 19.98 -0.05 -17.71
N TYR A 10 18.87 -0.73 -17.40
CA TYR A 10 17.54 -0.27 -17.78
C TYR A 10 17.05 0.77 -16.77
N LEU A 11 16.89 1.99 -17.27
CA LEU A 11 16.32 3.11 -16.54
C LEU A 11 14.83 2.84 -16.38
N LEU A 12 14.38 2.57 -15.14
CA LEU A 12 12.96 2.41 -14.81
C LEU A 12 12.29 3.79 -14.89
N VAL A 13 11.58 4.06 -15.96
CA VAL A 13 10.65 5.17 -16.09
C VAL A 13 9.29 4.66 -15.63
N ALA A 14 8.86 5.05 -14.44
CA ALA A 14 7.49 4.85 -14.00
C ALA A 14 6.56 5.64 -14.93
N THR A 15 5.95 4.97 -15.88
CA THR A 15 4.91 5.56 -16.73
C THR A 15 3.59 5.47 -15.99
N VAL A 16 3.17 6.60 -15.43
CA VAL A 16 1.81 6.79 -14.93
C VAL A 16 0.87 6.76 -16.14
N SER A 17 0.08 5.70 -16.25
CA SER A 17 -0.97 5.61 -17.27
C SER A 17 -2.13 6.54 -16.91
N PHE A 18 -2.16 7.73 -17.49
CA PHE A 18 -3.32 8.61 -17.47
C PHE A 18 -4.40 8.04 -18.44
N PHE A 19 -5.39 7.38 -17.88
CA PHE A 19 -6.64 7.15 -18.62
C PHE A 19 -7.63 8.28 -18.33
N LEU A 20 -7.75 9.20 -19.28
CA LEU A 20 -8.84 10.18 -19.33
C LEU A 20 -10.10 9.42 -19.81
N GLY A 21 -10.90 8.92 -18.89
CA GLY A 21 -12.22 8.36 -19.18
C GLY A 21 -13.21 9.50 -19.47
N THR A 22 -13.52 9.75 -20.72
CA THR A 22 -14.67 10.58 -21.08
C THR A 22 -15.95 9.82 -20.73
N MET A 23 -16.70 10.34 -19.76
CA MET A 23 -18.05 9.87 -19.43
C MET A 23 -18.98 10.15 -20.63
N ILE A 24 -19.52 9.09 -21.22
CA ILE A 24 -20.71 9.17 -22.10
C ILE A 24 -21.91 8.85 -21.22
N ASP A 25 -22.79 9.82 -21.05
CA ASP A 25 -24.07 9.69 -20.37
C ASP A 25 -25.05 8.90 -21.27
N PRO A 26 -25.68 7.78 -20.84
CA PRO A 26 -26.56 6.98 -21.68
C PRO A 26 -28.01 7.47 -21.74
N ASN A 27 -28.32 8.71 -21.35
CA ASN A 27 -29.71 9.18 -21.26
C ASN A 27 -30.03 10.43 -22.09
N ASP A 28 -29.54 10.52 -23.33
CA ASP A 28 -30.06 11.52 -24.27
C ASP A 28 -30.88 10.82 -25.36
N LYS A 29 -32.19 10.76 -25.14
CA LYS A 29 -33.19 10.38 -26.15
C LYS A 29 -33.84 11.64 -26.67
N SER A 30 -33.32 12.19 -27.79
CA SER A 30 -34.11 13.03 -28.65
C SER A 30 -33.92 12.59 -30.09
N GLY A 31 -35.02 12.05 -30.63
CA GLY A 31 -35.04 11.49 -31.97
C GLY A 31 -35.08 12.52 -33.10
N SER A 32 -34.58 12.09 -34.23
CA SER A 32 -35.17 12.49 -35.54
C SER A 32 -34.67 11.52 -36.59
N SER A 33 -35.64 10.93 -37.25
CA SER A 33 -35.51 10.06 -38.42
C SER A 33 -35.15 10.86 -39.70
N ALA A 34 -34.21 10.36 -40.50
CA ALA A 34 -34.25 10.50 -41.95
C ALA A 34 -33.38 9.43 -42.63
N SER A 35 -33.99 8.83 -43.61
CA SER A 35 -33.59 7.67 -44.40
C SER A 35 -32.57 7.97 -45.50
N ALA A 36 -31.82 6.90 -45.83
CA ALA A 36 -31.37 6.41 -47.16
C ALA A 36 -30.37 7.26 -47.97
N GLU A 37 -29.25 6.69 -48.32
CA GLU A 37 -28.94 6.08 -49.62
C GLU A 37 -27.45 5.72 -49.75
N ALA A 38 -27.19 4.55 -50.30
CA ALA A 38 -25.86 4.01 -50.58
C ALA A 38 -25.22 4.74 -51.80
N ARG A 39 -23.92 5.06 -51.69
CA ARG A 39 -23.03 5.19 -52.83
C ARG A 39 -21.62 4.74 -52.50
N THR A 40 -21.18 3.75 -53.21
CA THR A 40 -19.80 3.26 -53.38
C THR A 40 -18.92 4.34 -54.02
N GLY A 41 -17.74 4.56 -53.45
CA GLY A 41 -16.71 5.42 -54.03
C GLY A 41 -15.36 5.17 -53.35
N SER A 42 -14.52 4.39 -54.05
CA SER A 42 -13.10 4.19 -53.75
C SER A 42 -12.33 5.49 -53.96
N ALA A 43 -11.54 5.91 -53.00
CA ALA A 43 -10.44 6.86 -53.20
C ALA A 43 -9.33 6.61 -52.18
N ASN A 44 -8.19 6.16 -52.69
CA ASN A 44 -6.89 6.15 -52.02
C ASN A 44 -6.53 7.58 -51.55
N GLN A 45 -6.21 7.76 -50.31
CA GLN A 45 -5.45 8.91 -49.85
C GLN A 45 -4.19 8.45 -49.11
N GLU A 46 -3.08 8.90 -49.66
CA GLU A 46 -1.73 8.78 -49.13
C GLU A 46 -1.63 9.43 -47.73
N ILE A 47 -1.08 8.70 -46.78
CA ILE A 47 -0.77 9.20 -45.42
C ILE A 47 0.62 9.81 -45.45
N ASN A 48 0.71 11.13 -45.30
CA ASN A 48 1.94 11.87 -45.11
C ASN A 48 2.39 11.71 -43.62
N PRO A 49 3.66 11.39 -43.34
CA PRO A 49 4.16 11.33 -41.98
C PRO A 49 4.41 12.74 -41.39
N ALA A 50 3.99 12.94 -40.14
CA ALA A 50 4.23 14.16 -39.36
C ALA A 50 5.71 14.34 -39.02
N PRO A 51 6.18 15.60 -38.86
CA PRO A 51 7.59 15.90 -38.69
C PRO A 51 8.11 15.54 -37.27
N ALA A 52 9.31 14.97 -37.23
CA ALA A 52 10.08 14.64 -36.03
C ALA A 52 10.42 15.90 -35.22
N ARG A 53 10.26 15.82 -33.88
CA ARG A 53 10.75 16.80 -32.92
C ARG A 53 12.27 16.63 -32.69
N PRO A 54 13.03 17.72 -32.50
CA PRO A 54 14.47 17.63 -32.31
C PRO A 54 14.84 17.12 -30.89
N ALA A 55 15.87 16.29 -30.83
CA ALA A 55 16.52 15.83 -29.63
C ALA A 55 17.26 16.99 -28.95
N ILE A 56 17.05 17.18 -27.65
CA ILE A 56 17.86 18.03 -26.79
C ILE A 56 18.92 17.15 -26.14
N SER A 57 20.17 17.37 -26.53
CA SER A 57 21.34 16.81 -25.86
C SER A 57 21.76 17.74 -24.74
N ASP A 58 21.76 17.30 -23.49
CA ASP A 58 22.48 17.93 -22.41
C ASP A 58 23.56 16.99 -21.88
N SER A 59 24.76 17.31 -22.27
CA SER A 59 26.00 16.78 -21.71
C SER A 59 26.29 17.50 -20.39
N ILE A 60 26.35 16.80 -19.28
CA ILE A 60 26.95 17.28 -18.03
C ILE A 60 28.18 16.44 -17.72
N VAL A 61 29.28 17.16 -17.70
CA VAL A 61 30.64 16.72 -17.38
C VAL A 61 30.71 16.35 -15.89
N ALA A 62 31.28 15.20 -15.61
CA ALA A 62 31.73 14.79 -14.29
C ALA A 62 33.09 15.43 -14.00
N ASP A 63 33.26 16.02 -12.83
CA ASP A 63 34.59 16.16 -12.24
C ASP A 63 34.54 16.14 -10.71
N SER A 64 35.56 15.45 -10.17
CA SER A 64 36.25 15.61 -8.89
C SER A 64 35.87 14.71 -7.72
N GLN A 65 36.79 13.81 -7.47
CA GLN A 65 37.01 13.00 -6.27
C GLN A 65 37.47 13.83 -5.05
N PRO A 66 37.33 13.29 -3.83
CA PRO A 66 37.68 13.97 -2.59
C PRO A 66 39.16 13.75 -2.19
N ASP A 67 39.71 14.78 -1.60
CA ASP A 67 41.02 14.77 -0.98
C ASP A 67 40.86 14.48 0.53
N ALA A 68 41.71 13.54 0.98
CA ALA A 68 41.77 13.14 2.39
C ALA A 68 42.91 13.94 3.07
N SER A 69 42.60 14.57 4.21
CA SER A 69 43.62 14.95 5.17
C SER A 69 43.05 14.92 6.59
N ALA A 70 43.63 14.02 7.36
CA ALA A 70 43.43 13.89 8.81
C ALA A 70 44.20 14.99 9.54
N GLU A 71 43.60 15.63 10.52
CA GLU A 71 44.33 16.21 11.64
C GLU A 71 43.73 15.78 12.97
N VAL A 72 44.58 15.12 13.73
CA VAL A 72 44.41 14.71 15.11
C VAL A 72 44.74 15.92 15.99
N LEU A 73 43.84 16.31 16.88
CA LEU A 73 44.15 17.19 18.03
C LEU A 73 43.63 16.58 19.29
N THR A 74 44.58 16.06 20.06
CA THR A 74 44.49 15.70 21.49
C THR A 74 44.50 16.95 22.34
N THR A 75 43.59 17.08 23.32
CA THR A 75 43.83 17.83 24.58
C THR A 75 43.06 17.17 25.72
N GLN A 76 43.80 16.62 26.57
CA GLN A 76 43.98 16.50 28.00
C GLN A 76 42.79 16.82 28.92
N GLU A 77 42.62 15.87 29.83
CA GLU A 77 41.88 15.91 31.09
C GLU A 77 42.33 17.06 31.99
N ASP A 78 41.39 17.65 32.71
CA ASP A 78 41.69 18.28 33.99
C ASP A 78 40.63 17.89 35.05
N THR A 79 41.15 17.27 36.08
CA THR A 79 40.46 16.83 37.29
C THR A 79 40.66 17.88 38.38
N THR A 80 39.63 18.30 39.05
CA THR A 80 39.71 18.59 40.49
C THR A 80 38.33 18.72 41.17
N PRO A 81 38.20 18.51 42.50
CA PRO A 81 37.05 17.86 43.10
C PRO A 81 36.13 18.79 43.92
N ALA A 82 35.05 18.19 44.40
CA ALA A 82 33.98 18.78 45.22
C ALA A 82 34.44 19.42 46.56
N PRO A 83 33.55 20.17 47.18
CA PRO A 83 33.39 20.01 48.62
C PRO A 83 31.97 19.63 49.05
N ARG A 84 31.96 18.80 50.08
CA ARG A 84 30.81 18.39 50.88
C ARG A 84 30.34 19.56 51.75
N GLY A 85 29.06 19.69 51.95
CA GLY A 85 28.43 20.51 52.95
C GLY A 85 27.13 19.86 53.40
N ASP A 86 27.07 19.66 54.67
CA ASP A 86 26.18 18.84 55.45
C ASP A 86 24.86 19.54 55.88
N ILE A 87 23.82 18.72 56.09
CA ILE A 87 22.86 18.69 57.21
C ILE A 87 21.58 19.54 57.13
N THR A 88 20.46 18.79 57.27
CA THR A 88 19.16 18.98 57.95
C THR A 88 18.17 20.01 57.41
N ASP A 89 17.01 19.57 57.03
CA ASP A 89 15.76 19.49 57.77
C ASP A 89 14.62 18.97 56.91
N SER A 90 13.90 18.02 57.46
CA SER A 90 12.62 17.55 56.95
C SER A 90 11.50 18.37 57.59
N PRO A 91 10.46 18.74 56.88
CA PRO A 91 9.15 18.45 57.43
C PRO A 91 8.11 17.93 56.41
N ALA A 92 7.41 16.92 56.90
CA ALA A 92 5.99 16.62 56.72
C ALA A 92 5.47 16.36 55.32
N ALA A 93 5.15 15.09 55.13
CA ALA A 93 4.24 14.55 54.13
C ALA A 93 2.90 15.33 54.05
N ARG A 94 2.57 15.80 52.85
CA ARG A 94 1.21 16.04 52.45
C ARG A 94 0.82 14.94 51.46
N SER A 95 -0.14 14.14 51.87
CA SER A 95 -0.84 13.15 51.06
C SER A 95 -1.68 13.87 49.99
N ASP A 96 -1.26 13.77 48.73
CA ASP A 96 -2.12 14.10 47.61
C ASP A 96 -3.18 13.00 47.40
N PRO A 97 -4.42 13.35 47.08
CA PRO A 97 -5.48 12.37 46.86
C PRO A 97 -5.19 11.58 45.59
N ALA A 98 -5.26 10.26 45.71
CA ALA A 98 -5.19 9.31 44.60
C ALA A 98 -6.15 9.68 43.48
N SER A 99 -5.62 9.91 42.27
CA SER A 99 -6.39 9.93 41.04
C SER A 99 -7.05 8.56 40.86
N PRO A 100 -8.31 8.47 40.44
CA PRO A 100 -8.93 7.19 40.18
C PRO A 100 -8.29 6.60 38.94
N GLU A 101 -7.57 5.50 39.10
CA GLU A 101 -7.18 4.61 38.03
C GLU A 101 -8.47 4.06 37.40
N THR A 102 -8.90 4.64 36.28
CA THR A 102 -9.90 4.01 35.41
C THR A 102 -9.24 2.85 34.68
N ASN A 103 -9.24 1.72 35.35
CA ASN A 103 -8.89 0.43 34.75
C ASN A 103 -10.04 0.02 33.82
N SER A 104 -10.11 0.65 32.63
CA SER A 104 -10.92 0.16 31.54
C SER A 104 -10.09 -0.94 30.84
N SER A 105 -10.19 -2.16 31.35
CA SER A 105 -9.73 -3.35 30.61
C SER A 105 -10.73 -3.60 29.47
N ALA A 106 -10.60 -2.83 28.38
CA ALA A 106 -11.19 -3.21 27.12
C ALA A 106 -10.56 -4.55 26.71
N VAL A 107 -11.38 -5.61 26.65
CA VAL A 107 -10.94 -6.89 26.10
C VAL A 107 -10.44 -6.60 24.67
N PRO A 108 -9.21 -6.96 24.32
CA PRO A 108 -8.71 -6.75 22.97
C PRO A 108 -9.70 -7.40 21.97
N ALA A 109 -10.05 -6.68 20.91
CA ALA A 109 -10.84 -7.27 19.84
C ALA A 109 -10.11 -8.51 19.30
N ALA A 110 -10.86 -9.59 19.04
CA ALA A 110 -10.24 -10.80 18.49
C ALA A 110 -9.59 -10.49 17.14
N ALA A 111 -8.44 -11.12 16.86
CA ALA A 111 -7.78 -11.02 15.57
C ALA A 111 -8.74 -11.39 14.42
N PRO A 112 -8.63 -10.75 13.23
CA PRO A 112 -9.41 -11.16 12.07
C PRO A 112 -9.03 -12.57 11.64
N VAL A 113 -10.04 -13.36 11.29
CA VAL A 113 -9.90 -14.78 10.91
C VAL A 113 -10.38 -14.96 9.47
N LEU A 114 -9.49 -15.47 8.62
CA LEU A 114 -9.87 -15.96 7.29
C LEU A 114 -10.35 -17.40 7.40
N ARG A 115 -11.61 -17.65 7.02
CA ARG A 115 -12.16 -19.00 6.91
C ARG A 115 -11.95 -19.54 5.51
N THR A 116 -11.34 -20.72 5.42
CA THR A 116 -11.03 -21.35 4.14
C THR A 116 -11.48 -22.82 4.15
N PRO A 117 -11.62 -23.46 2.98
CA PRO A 117 -11.86 -24.88 2.90
C PRO A 117 -10.76 -25.74 3.55
N LEU A 118 -9.55 -25.21 3.70
CA LEU A 118 -8.38 -25.90 4.28
C LEU A 118 -8.17 -25.55 5.76
N GLY A 119 -9.06 -24.79 6.37
CA GLY A 119 -8.99 -24.39 7.78
C GLY A 119 -9.13 -22.89 7.98
N GLU A 120 -9.07 -22.48 9.24
CA GLU A 120 -9.07 -21.06 9.63
C GLU A 120 -7.64 -20.58 9.86
N VAL A 121 -7.37 -19.34 9.48
CA VAL A 121 -6.08 -18.68 9.73
C VAL A 121 -6.32 -17.30 10.30
N ASN A 122 -5.61 -16.98 11.39
CA ASN A 122 -5.58 -15.63 11.92
C ASN A 122 -4.76 -14.72 10.97
N ILE A 123 -5.27 -13.53 10.71
CA ILE A 123 -4.53 -12.52 9.97
C ILE A 123 -3.78 -11.67 10.98
N PHE A 124 -2.61 -12.14 11.38
CA PHE A 124 -1.77 -11.61 12.45
C PHE A 124 -2.41 -11.70 13.85
N THR A 125 -1.72 -11.18 14.85
CA THR A 125 -2.22 -11.11 16.23
C THR A 125 -3.18 -9.93 16.41
N ALA A 126 -3.93 -9.91 17.50
CA ALA A 126 -4.92 -8.86 17.75
C ALA A 126 -4.30 -7.48 17.95
N ASP A 127 -3.06 -7.41 18.42
CA ASP A 127 -2.29 -6.20 18.68
C ASP A 127 -1.37 -5.80 17.52
N ASN A 128 -1.41 -6.54 16.40
CA ASN A 128 -0.71 -6.17 15.18
C ASN A 128 -1.17 -4.78 14.68
N ALA A 129 -0.25 -4.03 14.09
CA ALA A 129 -0.55 -2.69 13.56
C ALA A 129 -1.73 -2.68 12.57
N TRP A 130 -1.95 -3.75 11.79
CA TRP A 130 -3.10 -3.88 10.92
C TRP A 130 -4.42 -3.97 11.69
N ASN A 131 -4.43 -4.62 12.85
CA ASN A 131 -5.61 -4.92 13.64
C ASN A 131 -5.88 -3.89 14.76
N GLN A 132 -4.99 -2.90 14.91
CA GLN A 132 -5.06 -1.91 15.96
C GLN A 132 -6.23 -0.94 15.75
N ASP A 133 -7.09 -0.79 16.75
CA ASP A 133 -8.08 0.28 16.83
C ASP A 133 -7.37 1.63 16.99
N VAL A 134 -7.56 2.51 16.01
CA VAL A 134 -6.95 3.85 15.99
C VAL A 134 -7.96 4.97 16.24
N SER A 135 -9.21 4.61 16.58
CA SER A 135 -10.32 5.57 16.75
C SER A 135 -10.06 6.61 17.84
N SER A 136 -9.26 6.27 18.85
CA SER A 136 -8.90 7.15 19.97
C SER A 136 -7.53 7.81 19.83
N LEU A 137 -6.72 7.46 18.81
CA LEU A 137 -5.40 8.05 18.64
C LEU A 137 -5.48 9.55 18.33
N SER A 138 -4.46 10.31 18.76
CA SER A 138 -4.37 11.73 18.48
C SER A 138 -4.14 11.99 16.98
N VAL A 139 -4.71 13.08 16.48
CA VAL A 139 -4.47 13.57 15.12
C VAL A 139 -3.00 14.01 15.00
N HIS A 140 -2.34 13.57 13.93
CA HIS A 140 -0.95 13.92 13.67
C HIS A 140 -0.80 15.42 13.39
N PRO A 141 0.22 16.12 13.92
CA PRO A 141 0.42 17.56 13.68
C PRO A 141 0.47 17.95 12.21
N GLN A 142 1.05 17.09 11.35
CA GLN A 142 1.14 17.29 9.91
C GLN A 142 -0.11 16.85 9.12
N SER A 143 -1.16 16.37 9.78
CA SER A 143 -2.36 15.83 9.12
C SER A 143 -2.88 16.75 8.03
N LYS A 144 -3.08 18.04 8.34
CA LYS A 144 -3.60 19.02 7.37
C LYS A 144 -2.66 19.23 6.17
N THR A 145 -1.36 19.14 6.39
CA THR A 145 -0.34 19.33 5.33
C THR A 145 -0.38 18.15 4.38
N TRP A 146 -0.30 16.92 4.90
CA TRP A 146 -0.29 15.72 4.09
C TRP A 146 -1.61 15.50 3.34
N LEU A 147 -2.77 15.73 3.98
CA LEU A 147 -4.07 15.64 3.31
C LEU A 147 -4.22 16.64 2.16
N ARG A 148 -3.63 17.85 2.28
CA ARG A 148 -3.62 18.82 1.16
C ARG A 148 -2.73 18.34 0.01
N ALA A 149 -1.61 17.71 0.31
CA ALA A 149 -0.70 17.20 -0.70
C ALA A 149 -1.30 16.03 -1.49
N ILE A 150 -2.14 15.20 -0.83
CA ILE A 150 -2.85 14.09 -1.48
C ILE A 150 -4.08 14.60 -2.26
N GLY A 151 -4.84 15.56 -1.71
CA GLY A 151 -6.03 16.11 -2.36
C GLY A 151 -7.26 16.13 -1.44
N LEU A 152 -7.66 17.32 -0.98
CA LEU A 152 -8.80 17.49 -0.06
C LEU A 152 -10.17 17.30 -0.72
N SER A 153 -10.27 17.54 -2.02
CA SER A 153 -11.52 17.44 -2.80
C SER A 153 -11.71 16.09 -3.46
N ASP A 154 -10.66 15.29 -3.54
CA ASP A 154 -10.68 14.02 -4.24
C ASP A 154 -11.34 12.95 -3.38
N GLY A 155 -12.07 12.05 -4.03
CA GLY A 155 -12.87 11.05 -3.34
C GLY A 155 -12.15 9.73 -3.17
N LEU A 156 -12.49 8.98 -2.13
CA LEU A 156 -12.06 7.59 -2.01
C LEU A 156 -12.45 6.81 -3.28
N HIS A 157 -11.52 6.10 -3.85
CA HIS A 157 -11.75 5.26 -5.01
C HIS A 157 -11.65 3.79 -4.61
N PRO A 158 -12.73 3.00 -4.65
CA PRO A 158 -12.64 1.55 -4.50
C PRO A 158 -11.97 0.97 -5.77
N ASP A 159 -10.75 0.49 -5.63
CA ASP A 159 -10.02 -0.16 -6.71
C ASP A 159 -10.21 -1.67 -6.66
N PHE A 160 -11.45 -2.05 -6.52
CA PHE A 160 -11.95 -3.43 -6.49
C PHE A 160 -13.44 -3.47 -6.79
N GLY A 161 -13.91 -4.65 -7.20
CA GLY A 161 -15.30 -4.85 -7.56
C GLY A 161 -15.51 -6.17 -8.29
N THR A 162 -16.42 -6.18 -9.26
CA THR A 162 -16.70 -7.36 -10.07
C THR A 162 -15.69 -7.49 -11.21
N VAL A 163 -15.77 -6.61 -12.22
CA VAL A 163 -14.97 -6.65 -13.44
C VAL A 163 -14.59 -5.23 -13.88
N TRP A 164 -13.36 -5.07 -14.31
CA TRP A 164 -12.85 -3.87 -14.95
C TRP A 164 -12.07 -4.27 -16.21
N ASP A 165 -12.35 -3.64 -17.33
CA ASP A 165 -11.71 -3.89 -18.64
C ASP A 165 -11.60 -5.39 -19.01
N GLY A 166 -12.66 -6.15 -18.73
CA GLY A 166 -12.75 -7.58 -19.04
C GLY A 166 -12.04 -8.52 -18.07
N SER A 167 -11.39 -8.00 -17.03
CA SER A 167 -10.70 -8.77 -15.99
C SER A 167 -11.34 -8.57 -14.62
N PRO A 168 -11.16 -9.49 -13.67
CA PRO A 168 -11.55 -9.30 -12.28
C PRO A 168 -10.92 -8.02 -11.72
N ASN A 169 -11.73 -7.14 -11.10
CA ASN A 169 -11.29 -5.85 -10.58
C ASN A 169 -10.78 -5.98 -9.14
N GLY A 170 -9.49 -5.79 -8.92
CA GLY A 170 -8.82 -5.84 -7.63
C GLY A 170 -7.69 -6.87 -7.57
N ILE A 171 -7.09 -7.02 -6.41
CA ILE A 171 -5.95 -7.90 -6.17
C ILE A 171 -6.45 -9.28 -5.73
N PRO A 172 -6.35 -10.33 -6.57
CA PRO A 172 -6.84 -11.66 -6.24
C PRO A 172 -5.91 -12.38 -5.26
N PHE A 173 -6.46 -13.32 -4.52
CA PHE A 173 -5.70 -14.26 -3.70
C PHE A 173 -6.21 -15.68 -3.86
N VAL A 174 -5.37 -16.65 -3.54
CA VAL A 174 -5.73 -18.07 -3.55
C VAL A 174 -5.20 -18.76 -2.30
N VAL A 175 -5.99 -19.69 -1.78
CA VAL A 175 -5.60 -20.57 -0.68
C VAL A 175 -4.95 -21.81 -1.26
N VAL A 176 -3.78 -22.16 -0.76
CA VAL A 176 -3.01 -23.32 -1.21
C VAL A 176 -2.89 -24.35 -0.09
N ASP A 177 -2.81 -25.63 -0.46
CA ASP A 177 -2.51 -26.70 0.49
C ASP A 177 -1.03 -26.66 0.89
N SER A 178 -0.72 -27.10 2.10
CA SER A 178 0.65 -27.14 2.62
C SER A 178 1.60 -28.06 1.85
N ASP A 179 1.06 -29.03 1.10
CA ASP A 179 1.82 -29.93 0.23
C ASP A 179 1.90 -29.42 -1.23
N GLN A 180 1.31 -28.25 -1.54
CA GLN A 180 1.45 -27.61 -2.85
C GLN A 180 2.92 -27.55 -3.26
N PRO A 181 3.31 -28.10 -4.43
CA PRO A 181 4.66 -28.03 -4.92
C PRO A 181 5.15 -26.58 -5.01
N LYS A 182 6.37 -26.34 -4.51
CA LYS A 182 6.96 -25.03 -4.50
C LYS A 182 7.89 -24.83 -5.68
N LEU A 183 7.78 -23.68 -6.33
CA LEU A 183 8.55 -23.28 -7.50
C LEU A 183 9.58 -22.21 -7.13
N PRO A 184 10.77 -22.21 -7.78
CA PRO A 184 11.71 -21.12 -7.66
C PRO A 184 11.17 -19.87 -8.34
N VAL A 185 11.53 -18.71 -7.81
CA VAL A 185 11.24 -17.39 -8.38
C VAL A 185 12.54 -16.60 -8.45
N ASN A 186 12.83 -16.02 -9.61
CA ASN A 186 13.95 -15.10 -9.78
C ASN A 186 13.45 -13.66 -9.60
N PHE A 187 14.08 -12.91 -8.71
CA PHE A 187 13.69 -11.54 -8.37
C PHE A 187 14.57 -10.50 -9.05
N GLU A 188 13.97 -9.37 -9.43
CA GLU A 188 14.71 -8.17 -9.84
C GLU A 188 15.36 -7.49 -8.62
N TYR A 189 14.59 -7.40 -7.49
CA TYR A 189 15.07 -6.88 -6.20
C TYR A 189 15.38 -8.05 -5.26
N ASP A 190 16.39 -8.86 -5.62
CA ASP A 190 16.72 -10.10 -4.89
C ASP A 190 17.29 -9.84 -3.49
N ASP A 191 17.97 -8.71 -3.29
CA ASP A 191 18.51 -8.26 -2.01
C ASP A 191 17.45 -7.77 -1.01
N GLU A 192 16.23 -7.50 -1.48
CA GLU A 192 15.08 -7.10 -0.66
C GLU A 192 13.93 -8.11 -0.72
N SER A 193 14.15 -9.30 -1.27
CA SER A 193 13.13 -10.33 -1.44
C SER A 193 13.42 -11.59 -0.63
N ASP A 194 12.36 -12.26 -0.16
CA ASP A 194 12.50 -13.58 0.44
C ASP A 194 12.71 -14.62 -0.68
N PRO A 195 13.81 -15.40 -0.66
CA PRO A 195 14.23 -16.22 -1.81
C PRO A 195 13.28 -17.38 -2.14
N GLY A 196 12.32 -17.66 -1.31
CA GLY A 196 11.35 -18.75 -1.52
C GLY A 196 11.90 -20.14 -1.14
N PRO A 197 11.41 -21.22 -1.81
CA PRO A 197 10.49 -21.26 -2.95
C PRO A 197 9.03 -20.95 -2.60
N TYR A 198 8.20 -20.63 -3.63
CA TYR A 198 6.81 -20.20 -3.49
C TYR A 198 5.82 -21.29 -3.96
N PRO A 199 4.72 -21.54 -3.23
CA PRO A 199 3.74 -22.60 -3.56
C PRO A 199 2.75 -22.12 -4.63
N ILE A 200 3.21 -21.87 -5.85
CA ILE A 200 2.41 -21.31 -6.95
C ILE A 200 1.68 -22.47 -7.66
N PRO A 201 0.33 -22.55 -7.60
CA PRO A 201 -0.42 -23.57 -8.29
C PRO A 201 -0.58 -23.26 -9.79
N ASP A 202 -0.88 -24.29 -10.58
CA ASP A 202 -1.25 -24.11 -11.98
C ASP A 202 -2.51 -23.24 -12.09
N GLY A 203 -2.47 -22.29 -13.04
CA GLY A 203 -3.60 -21.36 -13.25
C GLY A 203 -3.81 -20.36 -12.09
N VAL A 204 -2.78 -20.07 -11.30
CA VAL A 204 -2.84 -19.08 -10.22
C VAL A 204 -3.46 -17.76 -10.72
N PRO A 205 -4.40 -17.17 -9.95
CA PRO A 205 -4.95 -15.88 -10.30
C PRO A 205 -3.87 -14.78 -10.19
N ILE A 206 -3.80 -13.95 -11.21
CA ILE A 206 -2.87 -12.81 -11.29
C ILE A 206 -3.71 -11.54 -11.38
N GLU A 207 -3.32 -10.48 -10.69
CA GLU A 207 -3.97 -9.19 -10.77
C GLU A 207 -4.00 -8.69 -12.22
N GLY A 208 -5.15 -8.13 -12.64
CA GLY A 208 -5.41 -7.74 -14.02
C GLY A 208 -5.61 -8.92 -14.98
N GLY A 209 -5.53 -10.17 -14.49
CA GLY A 209 -5.72 -11.39 -15.27
C GLY A 209 -4.46 -11.88 -15.99
N PRO A 210 -4.51 -13.05 -16.66
CA PRO A 210 -3.34 -13.68 -17.25
C PRO A 210 -2.73 -12.87 -18.42
N HIS A 211 -3.52 -11.99 -19.02
CA HIS A 211 -3.12 -11.15 -20.16
C HIS A 211 -2.79 -9.71 -19.75
N ALA A 212 -2.75 -9.40 -18.45
CA ALA A 212 -2.31 -8.10 -17.97
C ALA A 212 -0.93 -7.74 -18.52
N SER A 213 -0.70 -6.44 -18.74
CA SER A 213 0.61 -5.94 -19.19
C SER A 213 1.73 -6.44 -18.28
N PHE A 214 2.87 -6.78 -18.83
CA PHE A 214 4.06 -7.14 -18.05
C PHE A 214 4.63 -5.96 -17.25
N GLU A 215 4.18 -4.74 -17.54
CA GLU A 215 4.55 -3.51 -16.83
C GLU A 215 3.59 -3.18 -15.69
N SER A 216 2.47 -3.93 -15.53
CA SER A 216 1.52 -3.74 -14.44
C SER A 216 1.95 -4.52 -13.18
N ASP A 217 1.28 -4.26 -12.06
CA ASP A 217 1.65 -4.80 -10.74
C ASP A 217 1.58 -6.32 -10.67
N ARG A 218 0.63 -6.97 -11.38
CA ARG A 218 0.55 -8.43 -11.53
C ARG A 218 0.78 -9.18 -10.23
N HIS A 219 0.15 -8.74 -9.16
CA HIS A 219 0.29 -9.40 -7.86
C HIS A 219 -0.20 -10.85 -7.91
N ILE A 220 0.54 -11.72 -7.22
CA ILE A 220 0.11 -13.06 -6.85
C ILE A 220 0.14 -13.15 -5.33
N ILE A 221 -0.99 -13.53 -4.74
CA ILE A 221 -1.13 -13.70 -3.29
C ILE A 221 -1.54 -15.13 -2.98
N LEU A 222 -0.75 -15.84 -2.17
CA LEU A 222 -0.95 -17.23 -1.82
C LEU A 222 -1.02 -17.36 -0.29
N ILE A 223 -2.00 -18.10 0.22
CA ILE A 223 -2.19 -18.30 1.65
C ILE A 223 -2.16 -19.79 1.96
N ASP A 224 -1.23 -20.21 2.80
CA ASP A 224 -1.17 -21.55 3.38
C ASP A 224 -1.74 -21.50 4.82
N PRO A 225 -3.01 -21.85 5.04
CA PRO A 225 -3.64 -21.72 6.34
C PRO A 225 -3.10 -22.74 7.36
N GLN A 226 -2.60 -23.87 6.92
CA GLN A 226 -2.08 -24.92 7.80
C GLN A 226 -0.72 -24.55 8.39
N LYS A 227 0.12 -23.83 7.60
CA LYS A 227 1.41 -23.29 8.06
C LYS A 227 1.32 -21.86 8.54
N GLN A 228 0.15 -21.21 8.37
CA GLN A 228 -0.07 -19.80 8.66
C GLN A 228 0.93 -18.89 7.92
N LEU A 229 1.18 -19.18 6.66
CA LEU A 229 2.10 -18.42 5.82
C LEU A 229 1.35 -17.70 4.70
N LEU A 230 1.73 -16.46 4.49
CA LEU A 230 1.32 -15.62 3.38
C LEU A 230 2.51 -15.41 2.46
N TYR A 231 2.32 -15.67 1.16
CA TYR A 231 3.31 -15.44 0.12
C TYR A 231 2.76 -14.42 -0.85
N GLU A 232 3.54 -13.40 -1.16
CA GLU A 232 3.16 -12.34 -2.06
C GLU A 232 4.26 -12.05 -3.07
N LEU A 233 3.87 -11.83 -4.33
CA LEU A 233 4.76 -11.49 -5.42
C LEU A 233 4.27 -10.24 -6.14
N PHE A 234 5.19 -9.36 -6.51
CA PHE A 234 4.98 -8.19 -7.35
C PHE A 234 5.56 -8.42 -8.74
N GLN A 235 4.86 -7.99 -9.80
CA GLN A 235 5.23 -8.18 -11.20
C GLN A 235 5.54 -9.65 -11.55
N ALA A 236 4.68 -10.56 -11.12
CA ALA A 236 4.88 -11.99 -11.33
C ALA A 236 4.62 -12.40 -12.79
N ILE A 237 5.62 -13.04 -13.41
CA ILE A 237 5.62 -13.45 -14.81
C ILE A 237 6.07 -14.92 -14.90
N PRO A 238 5.29 -15.82 -15.55
CA PRO A 238 5.75 -17.17 -15.83
C PRO A 238 7.01 -17.15 -16.69
N ASP A 239 8.01 -17.93 -16.30
CA ASP A 239 9.25 -18.07 -17.04
C ASP A 239 9.45 -19.54 -17.44
N PRO A 240 9.55 -19.86 -18.75
CA PRO A 240 9.62 -21.25 -19.21
C PRO A 240 10.93 -21.97 -18.84
N VAL A 241 11.96 -21.23 -18.43
CA VAL A 241 13.28 -21.77 -18.06
C VAL A 241 13.42 -21.87 -16.54
N PHE A 242 12.99 -20.85 -15.80
CA PHE A 242 13.24 -20.70 -14.38
C PHE A 242 11.99 -20.88 -13.51
N GLY A 243 10.82 -21.16 -14.12
CA GLY A 243 9.53 -21.29 -13.44
C GLY A 243 8.83 -19.94 -13.34
N TRP A 244 9.37 -19.00 -12.58
CA TRP A 244 8.80 -17.66 -12.41
C TRP A 244 9.87 -16.59 -12.28
N ARG A 245 9.53 -15.37 -12.75
CA ARG A 245 10.23 -14.13 -12.44
C ARG A 245 9.26 -13.18 -11.76
N ALA A 246 9.78 -12.34 -10.86
CA ALA A 246 9.01 -11.29 -10.21
C ALA A 246 9.89 -10.06 -9.94
N GLY A 247 9.29 -8.91 -9.73
CA GLY A 247 9.99 -7.72 -9.25
C GLY A 247 10.50 -7.96 -7.84
N SER A 248 9.60 -8.29 -6.93
CA SER A 248 9.90 -8.62 -5.54
C SER A 248 9.00 -9.73 -5.00
N GLY A 249 9.39 -10.29 -3.86
CA GLY A 249 8.59 -11.29 -3.17
C GLY A 249 8.76 -11.26 -1.66
N ALA A 250 7.68 -11.55 -0.95
CA ALA A 250 7.68 -11.56 0.51
C ALA A 250 6.94 -12.77 1.07
N ILE A 251 7.44 -13.28 2.20
CA ILE A 251 6.83 -14.38 2.96
C ILE A 251 6.58 -13.88 4.37
N PHE A 252 5.32 -13.86 4.78
CA PHE A 252 4.92 -13.43 6.11
C PHE A 252 4.38 -14.61 6.93
N ASP A 253 4.80 -14.68 8.19
CA ASP A 253 4.20 -15.57 9.18
C ASP A 253 2.98 -14.86 9.79
N LEU A 254 1.78 -15.35 9.50
CA LEU A 254 0.51 -14.77 9.94
C LEU A 254 0.26 -14.97 11.46
N GLY A 255 1.02 -15.82 12.12
CA GLY A 255 1.03 -15.98 13.57
C GLY A 255 2.00 -15.05 14.30
N SER A 256 2.70 -14.17 13.59
CA SER A 256 3.78 -13.34 14.12
C SER A 256 3.65 -11.88 13.70
N ASP A 257 4.04 -10.97 14.59
CA ASP A 257 4.10 -9.53 14.30
C ASP A 257 5.48 -9.08 13.79
N LYS A 258 6.31 -10.03 13.37
CA LYS A 258 7.64 -9.74 12.85
C LYS A 258 7.54 -8.93 11.56
N LEU A 259 8.08 -7.73 11.60
CA LEU A 259 8.22 -6.86 10.42
C LEU A 259 9.41 -7.31 9.56
N ARG A 260 9.37 -6.96 8.29
CA ARG A 260 10.53 -7.09 7.39
C ARG A 260 11.72 -6.27 7.89
N PRO A 261 12.95 -6.55 7.46
CA PRO A 261 14.12 -5.71 7.75
C PRO A 261 13.87 -4.24 7.36
N ASP A 262 14.47 -3.29 8.08
CA ASP A 262 14.43 -1.87 7.69
C ASP A 262 15.09 -1.68 6.32
N GLY A 263 14.45 -0.95 5.43
CA GLY A 263 14.90 -0.71 4.07
C GLY A 263 14.48 -1.78 3.06
N TRP A 264 13.77 -2.83 3.47
CA TRP A 264 13.28 -3.86 2.56
C TRP A 264 11.87 -3.55 2.07
N THR A 265 11.66 -3.65 0.76
CA THR A 265 10.34 -3.68 0.14
C THR A 265 9.62 -5.01 0.44
N SER A 266 8.39 -5.15 -0.04
CA SER A 266 7.64 -6.42 -0.13
C SER A 266 7.07 -6.54 -1.54
N ALA A 267 5.93 -7.18 -1.72
CA ALA A 267 5.09 -6.99 -2.90
C ALA A 267 4.43 -5.60 -2.91
N ASP A 268 4.59 -4.84 -1.85
CA ASP A 268 4.09 -3.47 -1.66
C ASP A 268 5.27 -2.53 -1.36
N ALA A 269 5.27 -1.32 -1.90
CA ALA A 269 6.39 -0.39 -1.79
C ALA A 269 6.76 -0.01 -0.36
N ALA A 270 5.81 -0.03 0.57
CA ALA A 270 6.05 0.26 1.99
C ALA A 270 6.74 -0.87 2.76
N GLY A 271 7.02 -2.03 2.15
CA GLY A 271 7.49 -3.22 2.86
C GLY A 271 6.42 -3.85 3.76
N LEU A 272 5.14 -3.61 3.45
CA LEU A 272 3.97 -4.14 4.14
C LEU A 272 3.39 -5.34 3.37
N PRO A 273 2.68 -6.26 4.04
CA PRO A 273 1.88 -7.25 3.33
C PRO A 273 0.65 -6.59 2.67
N VAL A 274 0.31 -7.03 1.48
CA VAL A 274 -0.85 -6.56 0.69
C VAL A 274 -2.15 -7.14 1.23
N PHE A 275 -2.21 -8.47 1.40
CA PHE A 275 -3.43 -9.21 1.74
C PHE A 275 -4.17 -8.70 2.99
N PRO A 276 -3.50 -8.40 4.12
CA PRO A 276 -4.18 -7.94 5.32
C PRO A 276 -4.96 -6.64 5.14
N GLY A 277 -4.54 -5.80 4.18
CA GLY A 277 -5.17 -4.51 3.91
C GLY A 277 -6.29 -4.54 2.86
N LEU A 278 -6.54 -5.68 2.22
CA LEU A 278 -7.58 -5.80 1.18
C LEU A 278 -8.98 -5.81 1.80
N VAL A 279 -9.90 -5.06 1.19
CA VAL A 279 -11.34 -5.21 1.45
C VAL A 279 -11.80 -6.54 0.85
N ARG A 280 -12.35 -7.45 1.65
CA ARG A 280 -12.81 -8.77 1.23
C ARG A 280 -14.33 -8.87 1.32
N TYR A 281 -14.96 -9.48 0.30
CA TYR A 281 -16.42 -9.55 0.23
C TYR A 281 -17.04 -10.28 1.44
N ASP A 282 -16.43 -11.38 1.88
CA ASP A 282 -16.99 -12.20 2.97
C ASP A 282 -17.06 -11.42 4.29
N GLU A 283 -16.04 -10.62 4.61
CA GLU A 283 -16.06 -9.74 5.80
C GLU A 283 -17.16 -8.68 5.71
N VAL A 284 -17.32 -8.06 4.53
CA VAL A 284 -18.40 -7.09 4.31
C VAL A 284 -19.77 -7.76 4.38
N SER A 285 -19.90 -8.98 3.86
CA SER A 285 -21.12 -9.79 3.96
C SER A 285 -21.44 -10.18 5.40
N ASP A 286 -20.44 -10.53 6.19
CA ASP A 286 -20.56 -10.83 7.62
C ASP A 286 -20.88 -9.56 8.44
N GLY A 287 -20.65 -8.39 7.87
CA GLY A 287 -21.04 -7.09 8.43
C GLY A 287 -19.94 -6.39 9.21
N GLU A 288 -18.69 -6.89 9.19
CA GLU A 288 -17.60 -6.30 9.95
C GLU A 288 -16.24 -6.57 9.26
N ILE A 289 -15.40 -5.53 9.16
CA ILE A 289 -13.97 -5.60 8.84
C ILE A 289 -13.21 -5.22 10.11
N ARG A 290 -12.27 -6.06 10.55
CA ARG A 290 -11.53 -5.90 11.82
C ARG A 290 -10.06 -5.56 11.62
N HIS A 291 -9.73 -4.89 10.55
CA HIS A 291 -8.36 -4.49 10.22
C HIS A 291 -8.34 -3.16 9.47
N ALA A 292 -7.17 -2.54 9.39
CA ALA A 292 -6.95 -1.39 8.54
C ALA A 292 -7.02 -1.76 7.06
N LEU A 293 -7.39 -0.80 6.22
CA LEU A 293 -7.36 -0.98 4.79
C LEU A 293 -6.00 -0.53 4.22
N ARG A 294 -5.69 -0.99 2.99
CA ARG A 294 -4.56 -0.50 2.19
C ARG A 294 -5.04 0.62 1.28
N PHE A 295 -4.22 1.68 1.13
CA PHE A 295 -4.48 2.71 0.12
C PHE A 295 -3.19 3.21 -0.52
N THR A 296 -3.34 3.88 -1.67
CA THR A 296 -2.25 4.47 -2.44
C THR A 296 -2.39 5.98 -2.56
N VAL A 297 -1.29 6.65 -2.89
CA VAL A 297 -1.23 8.05 -3.30
C VAL A 297 -0.21 8.22 -4.41
N GLU A 298 -0.37 9.27 -5.24
CA GLU A 298 0.53 9.52 -6.37
C GLU A 298 1.95 9.87 -5.91
N ARG A 299 2.09 10.65 -4.86
CA ARG A 299 3.39 11.19 -4.44
C ARG A 299 3.62 11.04 -2.94
N THR A 300 4.76 10.43 -2.61
CA THR A 300 5.23 10.25 -1.22
C THR A 300 6.57 10.93 -1.01
N GLN A 301 6.95 11.19 0.24
CA GLN A 301 8.30 11.61 0.59
C GLN A 301 9.24 10.41 0.79
N ARG A 302 10.54 10.67 0.75
CA ARG A 302 11.59 9.68 1.07
C ARG A 302 11.64 9.43 2.58
N ALA A 303 10.58 8.85 3.11
CA ALA A 303 10.44 8.53 4.52
C ALA A 303 9.28 7.55 4.75
N TYR A 304 9.28 6.91 5.92
CA TYR A 304 8.21 6.01 6.34
C TYR A 304 7.91 6.15 7.83
N ILE A 305 6.73 5.68 8.23
CA ILE A 305 6.27 5.56 9.61
C ILE A 305 5.92 4.10 9.87
N HIS A 306 6.18 3.60 11.09
CA HIS A 306 5.75 2.27 11.50
C HIS A 306 4.24 2.04 11.20
N PRO A 307 3.83 0.88 10.64
CA PRO A 307 4.58 -0.38 10.47
C PRO A 307 5.41 -0.48 9.19
N ALA A 308 5.38 0.51 8.30
CA ALA A 308 6.18 0.47 7.08
C ALA A 308 7.69 0.33 7.38
N ARG A 309 8.41 -0.26 6.43
CA ARG A 309 9.85 -0.58 6.51
C ARG A 309 10.65 0.04 5.39
N HIS A 310 9.99 0.53 4.34
CA HIS A 310 10.59 1.02 3.13
C HIS A 310 9.85 2.26 2.60
N PHE A 311 10.50 3.00 1.72
CA PHE A 311 9.93 4.10 0.93
C PHE A 311 10.37 3.95 -0.54
N ALA A 312 9.46 4.16 -1.49
CA ALA A 312 9.75 4.06 -2.93
C ALA A 312 9.89 5.44 -3.61
N SER A 313 10.14 6.51 -2.85
CA SER A 313 10.23 7.87 -3.39
C SER A 313 11.59 8.50 -3.15
N ARG A 314 12.00 9.38 -4.07
CA ARG A 314 13.21 10.21 -3.93
C ARG A 314 12.91 11.64 -3.48
N HIS A 315 11.64 12.00 -3.31
CA HIS A 315 11.25 13.35 -2.92
C HIS A 315 11.60 13.64 -1.46
N SER A 316 12.35 14.72 -1.21
CA SER A 316 12.68 15.20 0.14
C SER A 316 11.68 16.22 0.69
N ASP A 317 10.59 16.50 -0.03
CA ASP A 317 9.56 17.45 0.39
C ASP A 317 8.74 16.88 1.56
N ALA A 318 8.94 17.42 2.74
CA ALA A 318 8.25 17.00 3.98
C ALA A 318 6.73 17.30 3.97
N THR A 319 6.24 18.05 3.00
CA THR A 319 4.79 18.27 2.83
C THR A 319 4.09 17.07 2.20
N LEU A 320 4.83 16.17 1.53
CA LEU A 320 4.31 14.93 1.00
C LEU A 320 4.11 13.88 2.12
N PRO A 321 3.12 12.97 2.00
CA PRO A 321 2.90 11.92 2.98
C PRO A 321 4.04 10.88 2.96
N PRO A 322 4.44 10.33 4.13
CA PRO A 322 5.39 9.20 4.21
C PRO A 322 4.67 7.87 4.00
N MET A 323 5.38 6.82 3.55
CA MET A 323 4.87 5.44 3.56
C MET A 323 4.49 5.01 4.99
N GLY A 324 3.50 4.14 5.13
CA GLY A 324 2.97 3.71 6.43
C GLY A 324 2.10 4.75 7.14
N LEU A 325 1.84 5.90 6.51
CA LEU A 325 0.93 6.90 7.08
C LEU A 325 -0.43 6.26 7.38
N ARG A 326 -0.90 6.40 8.64
CA ARG A 326 -2.22 5.95 9.03
C ARG A 326 -3.25 7.07 8.90
N VAL A 327 -4.28 6.83 8.09
CA VAL A 327 -5.38 7.76 7.85
C VAL A 327 -6.67 7.11 8.31
N ARG A 328 -7.55 7.86 8.97
CA ARG A 328 -8.89 7.38 9.35
C ARG A 328 -10.00 8.33 8.90
N LEU A 329 -11.20 7.81 8.73
CA LEU A 329 -12.40 8.62 8.55
C LEU A 329 -12.75 9.30 9.88
N ARG A 330 -13.06 10.59 9.83
CA ARG A 330 -13.45 11.36 11.02
C ARG A 330 -14.63 10.73 11.73
N ALA A 331 -14.59 10.72 13.06
CA ALA A 331 -15.64 10.09 13.88
C ALA A 331 -17.04 10.68 13.65
N ASP A 332 -17.10 12.01 13.41
CA ASP A 332 -18.33 12.78 13.19
C ASP A 332 -18.92 12.66 11.77
N TYR A 333 -18.25 11.99 10.84
CA TYR A 333 -18.75 11.80 9.48
C TYR A 333 -19.97 10.89 9.47
N ASP A 334 -21.12 11.35 8.95
CA ASP A 334 -22.35 10.57 8.89
C ASP A 334 -22.30 9.54 7.74
N ILE A 335 -22.37 8.25 8.12
CA ILE A 335 -22.38 7.12 7.19
C ILE A 335 -23.79 6.53 6.97
N SER A 336 -24.82 7.05 7.63
CA SER A 336 -26.18 6.46 7.60
C SER A 336 -26.82 6.45 6.22
N GLY A 337 -26.42 7.40 5.37
CA GLY A 337 -26.92 7.53 3.98
C GLY A 337 -26.18 6.67 2.95
N PHE A 338 -25.35 5.70 3.37
CA PHE A 338 -24.63 4.79 2.49
C PHE A 338 -25.28 3.40 2.44
N PRO A 339 -25.11 2.63 1.34
CA PRO A 339 -25.49 1.22 1.31
C PRO A 339 -24.76 0.41 2.39
N ARG A 340 -25.35 -0.72 2.83
CA ARG A 340 -24.80 -1.54 3.91
C ARG A 340 -23.33 -1.92 3.70
N SER A 341 -22.95 -2.36 2.50
CA SER A 341 -21.56 -2.73 2.18
C SER A 341 -20.60 -1.56 2.39
N ALA A 342 -20.97 -0.36 1.91
CA ALA A 342 -20.18 0.84 2.12
C ALA A 342 -20.14 1.25 3.59
N GLN A 343 -21.24 1.10 4.36
CA GLN A 343 -21.25 1.38 5.79
C GLN A 343 -20.23 0.51 6.55
N VAL A 344 -20.12 -0.78 6.22
CA VAL A 344 -19.14 -1.69 6.83
C VAL A 344 -17.71 -1.21 6.58
N ILE A 345 -17.40 -0.88 5.33
CA ILE A 345 -16.08 -0.35 4.93
C ILE A 345 -15.79 0.98 5.65
N LEU A 346 -16.75 1.90 5.67
CA LEU A 346 -16.59 3.19 6.33
C LEU A 346 -16.50 3.09 7.87
N THR A 347 -17.11 2.07 8.46
CA THR A 347 -16.94 1.75 9.89
C THR A 347 -15.52 1.29 10.17
N ALA A 348 -14.97 0.41 9.34
CA ALA A 348 -13.57 0.01 9.45
C ALA A 348 -12.62 1.20 9.29
N LEU A 349 -12.89 2.11 8.35
CA LEU A 349 -12.11 3.34 8.19
C LEU A 349 -12.16 4.26 9.42
N LYS A 350 -13.27 4.25 10.20
CA LYS A 350 -13.33 5.00 11.47
C LYS A 350 -12.56 4.32 12.59
N THR A 351 -12.63 2.99 12.66
CA THR A 351 -12.06 2.20 13.75
C THR A 351 -10.59 1.91 13.51
N TYR A 352 -10.28 1.33 12.37
CA TYR A 352 -8.93 0.86 12.03
C TYR A 352 -8.21 1.80 11.06
N GLY A 353 -8.95 2.64 10.31
CA GLY A 353 -8.38 3.50 9.29
C GLY A 353 -7.77 2.73 8.11
N MET A 354 -6.81 3.34 7.44
CA MET A 354 -6.07 2.76 6.32
C MET A 354 -4.60 3.14 6.38
N LEU A 355 -3.72 2.28 5.86
CA LEU A 355 -2.28 2.46 5.78
C LEU A 355 -1.86 2.80 4.35
N LEU A 356 -1.06 3.85 4.20
CA LEU A 356 -0.40 4.17 2.93
C LEU A 356 0.69 3.15 2.66
N ALA A 357 0.46 2.32 1.65
CA ALA A 357 1.27 1.14 1.39
C ALA A 357 2.04 1.21 0.08
N ASP A 358 1.58 2.02 -0.90
CA ASP A 358 2.22 2.14 -2.18
C ASP A 358 2.01 3.51 -2.85
N ASN A 359 2.80 3.77 -3.89
CA ASN A 359 2.53 4.84 -4.85
C ASN A 359 1.53 4.33 -5.91
N GLY A 360 0.58 5.18 -6.27
CA GLY A 360 -0.47 4.90 -7.24
C GLY A 360 -1.37 6.13 -7.37
N SER A 361 -2.62 5.94 -7.76
CA SER A 361 -3.56 7.06 -7.79
C SER A 361 -3.98 7.45 -6.38
N ASP A 362 -4.30 8.75 -6.21
CA ASP A 362 -4.69 9.30 -4.90
C ASP A 362 -6.00 8.70 -4.40
N TRP A 363 -6.01 8.32 -3.12
CA TRP A 363 -7.18 7.79 -2.40
C TRP A 363 -7.76 6.48 -2.96
N PHE A 364 -6.96 5.70 -3.70
CA PHE A 364 -7.36 4.38 -4.13
C PHE A 364 -7.22 3.40 -2.96
N ILE A 365 -8.33 2.75 -2.60
CA ILE A 365 -8.37 1.68 -1.59
C ILE A 365 -8.45 0.33 -2.29
N SER A 366 -7.60 -0.60 -1.87
CA SER A 366 -7.48 -1.92 -2.50
C SER A 366 -8.44 -2.94 -1.89
N GLY A 367 -8.87 -3.88 -2.70
CA GLY A 367 -9.70 -5.01 -2.26
C GLY A 367 -9.58 -6.20 -3.19
N ALA A 368 -10.15 -7.31 -2.77
CA ALA A 368 -10.20 -8.52 -3.58
C ALA A 368 -11.38 -8.48 -4.57
N PRO A 369 -11.20 -8.95 -5.82
CA PRO A 369 -12.29 -9.10 -6.76
C PRO A 369 -13.27 -10.17 -6.28
N ASP A 370 -14.56 -9.91 -6.45
CA ASP A 370 -15.60 -10.88 -6.15
C ASP A 370 -16.84 -10.64 -7.03
N PRO A 371 -17.41 -11.66 -7.70
CA PRO A 371 -18.59 -11.50 -8.56
C PRO A 371 -19.86 -11.12 -7.78
N ARG A 372 -19.85 -11.24 -6.47
CA ARG A 372 -20.97 -10.88 -5.58
C ARG A 372 -21.02 -9.39 -5.24
N TRP A 373 -19.96 -8.61 -5.52
CA TRP A 373 -19.94 -7.17 -5.30
C TRP A 373 -21.08 -6.47 -6.04
N LYS A 374 -21.56 -5.39 -5.46
CA LYS A 374 -22.46 -4.43 -6.13
C LYS A 374 -21.65 -3.17 -6.40
N ASP A 375 -21.07 -3.06 -7.58
CA ASP A 375 -20.15 -1.97 -7.94
C ASP A 375 -20.81 -0.58 -7.76
N ARG A 376 -22.14 -0.49 -7.99
CA ARG A 376 -22.90 0.73 -7.71
C ARG A 376 -22.86 1.11 -6.22
N ASP A 377 -22.91 0.15 -5.32
CA ASP A 377 -22.85 0.40 -3.88
C ASP A 377 -21.43 0.82 -3.47
N LEU A 378 -20.40 0.18 -4.02
CA LEU A 378 -18.99 0.55 -3.85
C LEU A 378 -18.70 1.96 -4.37
N ALA A 379 -19.25 2.33 -5.52
CA ALA A 379 -19.08 3.66 -6.11
C ALA A 379 -19.53 4.80 -5.18
N THR A 380 -20.41 4.52 -4.19
CA THR A 380 -20.82 5.52 -3.20
C THR A 380 -19.68 5.96 -2.29
N LEU A 381 -18.62 5.15 -2.11
CA LEU A 381 -17.43 5.51 -1.33
C LEU A 381 -16.74 6.76 -1.88
N LYS A 382 -16.88 7.06 -3.19
CA LYS A 382 -16.39 8.29 -3.82
C LYS A 382 -17.00 9.59 -3.26
N ARG A 383 -18.06 9.49 -2.43
CA ARG A 383 -18.64 10.63 -1.71
C ARG A 383 -17.76 11.09 -0.54
N VAL A 384 -16.97 10.21 0.05
CA VAL A 384 -15.99 10.54 1.09
C VAL A 384 -14.79 11.21 0.42
N ARG A 385 -14.42 12.38 0.94
CA ARG A 385 -13.35 13.21 0.36
C ARG A 385 -12.14 13.28 1.29
N GLY A 386 -10.98 13.62 0.76
CA GLY A 386 -9.78 13.80 1.57
C GLY A 386 -9.97 14.73 2.79
N ARG A 387 -10.84 15.76 2.68
CA ARG A 387 -11.18 16.65 3.80
C ARG A 387 -11.98 15.99 4.93
N ASP A 388 -12.61 14.84 4.68
CA ASP A 388 -13.39 14.08 5.63
C ASP A 388 -12.54 13.10 6.44
N LEU A 389 -11.25 13.03 6.08
CA LEU A 389 -10.24 12.16 6.68
C LEU A 389 -9.32 12.93 7.63
N GLU A 390 -8.59 12.21 8.45
CA GLU A 390 -7.53 12.73 9.31
C GLU A 390 -6.40 11.72 9.47
N CYS A 391 -5.14 12.22 9.48
CA CYS A 391 -3.98 11.37 9.75
C CYS A 391 -3.79 11.25 11.26
N VAL A 392 -3.52 10.04 11.77
CA VAL A 392 -3.27 9.79 13.19
C VAL A 392 -1.79 9.54 13.45
N PHE A 393 -1.37 9.81 14.69
CA PHE A 393 0.00 9.59 15.10
C PHE A 393 0.20 8.12 15.49
N THR A 394 1.07 7.41 14.76
CA THR A 394 1.42 6.00 15.02
C THR A 394 2.90 5.78 15.32
N GLY A 395 3.70 6.83 15.28
CA GLY A 395 5.11 6.74 15.58
C GLY A 395 5.94 7.83 14.91
N PRO A 396 7.25 7.86 15.15
CA PRO A 396 8.15 8.83 14.55
C PRO A 396 8.41 8.52 13.07
N LEU A 397 8.72 9.57 12.30
CA LEU A 397 9.20 9.47 10.94
C LEU A 397 10.61 8.86 10.90
N LYS A 398 10.85 7.95 9.96
CA LYS A 398 12.16 7.38 9.61
C LYS A 398 12.52 7.74 8.18
N GLN A 399 13.83 7.92 7.91
CA GLN A 399 14.40 8.27 6.59
C GLN A 399 15.48 7.27 6.20
#